data_153ce6c2b61109df0dd1b0f6b164c9ed
#
_entry.id   153ce6c2b61109df0dd1b0f6b164c9ed
#
_cell.length_a   1.000
_cell.length_b   1.000
_cell.length_c   1.000
_cell.angle_alpha   90.00
_cell.angle_beta   90.00
_cell.angle_gamma   90.00
#
_symmetry.space_group_name_H-M   'P 1'
#
loop_
_entity.id
_entity.type
_entity.pdbx_description
1 polymer ?
#
loop_
_entity_poly.entity_id
_entity_poly.type
_entity_poly.pdbx_seq_one_letter_code
_entity_poly.pdbx_strand_id
1 'polypeptide(L)'
;VIPKGVIYIGEGAFYRCDSITNITVESGNIRYSAPNNTALIDKTTGTLICGFKNTIIPKGVTHIGDYAFGESKITSITIPDGVITIGKGAFYKTSLESIKIPDTVTKIGSQAFSDCYSLVSATLSKNINYIDSMIFKSCSRLEQIEIPDAVSYIGQAAFTYCLGLKNLTFGSGLIVIGTSAFEYCDGISKIVIPDNVKAIETNAFSCCSGATSLSIGSGVMFIDILVFSK
;
A
#
# COMPACT_ATOMS: atom_id res chain seq x y z
N VAL A 1 -19.86 -3.97 21.50
CA VAL A 1 -20.19 -2.59 21.91
C VAL A 1 -18.97 -1.94 22.53
N ILE A 2 -18.64 -0.71 22.14
CA ILE A 2 -17.60 0.13 22.78
C ILE A 2 -18.29 1.00 23.83
N PRO A 3 -18.00 0.81 25.12
CA PRO A 3 -18.62 1.58 26.19
C PRO A 3 -18.32 3.10 26.12
N LYS A 4 -19.21 3.91 26.68
CA LYS A 4 -19.06 5.38 26.67
C LYS A 4 -17.79 5.88 27.36
N GLY A 5 -17.28 5.14 28.35
CA GLY A 5 -16.08 5.50 29.11
C GLY A 5 -14.75 5.13 28.44
N VAL A 6 -14.77 4.45 27.29
CA VAL A 6 -13.53 4.12 26.56
C VAL A 6 -12.97 5.37 25.93
N ILE A 7 -11.73 5.74 26.31
CA ILE A 7 -11.02 6.93 25.82
C ILE A 7 -9.76 6.60 25.01
N TYR A 8 -9.34 5.33 24.97
CA TYR A 8 -8.19 4.90 24.19
C TYR A 8 -8.40 3.49 23.61
N ILE A 9 -8.12 3.35 22.33
CA ILE A 9 -8.07 2.09 21.60
C ILE A 9 -6.76 2.11 20.81
N GLY A 10 -5.88 1.14 21.07
CA GLY A 10 -4.58 1.03 20.43
C GLY A 10 -4.67 0.67 18.95
N GLU A 11 -3.62 0.97 18.21
CA GLU A 11 -3.46 0.59 16.81
C GLU A 11 -3.54 -0.94 16.66
N GLY A 12 -4.25 -1.41 15.64
CA GLY A 12 -4.42 -2.85 15.41
C GLY A 12 -5.24 -3.59 16.47
N ALA A 13 -5.92 -2.92 17.40
CA ALA A 13 -6.70 -3.57 18.48
C ALA A 13 -7.74 -4.56 17.96
N PHE A 14 -8.19 -4.40 16.70
CA PHE A 14 -9.14 -5.29 16.03
C PHE A 14 -8.50 -6.10 14.89
N TYR A 15 -7.17 -6.14 14.84
CA TYR A 15 -6.44 -6.94 13.85
C TYR A 15 -6.78 -8.43 13.99
N ARG A 16 -7.08 -9.10 12.85
CA ARG A 16 -7.49 -10.52 12.80
C ARG A 16 -8.82 -10.83 13.52
N CYS A 17 -9.69 -9.86 13.67
CA CYS A 17 -11.03 -10.09 14.20
C CYS A 17 -12.04 -10.43 13.08
N ASP A 18 -11.71 -11.43 12.24
CA ASP A 18 -12.43 -11.75 11.00
C ASP A 18 -13.91 -12.11 11.18
N SER A 19 -14.28 -12.59 12.36
CA SER A 19 -15.66 -12.96 12.70
C SER A 19 -16.50 -11.76 13.14
N ILE A 20 -15.88 -10.62 13.42
CA ILE A 20 -16.63 -9.41 13.77
C ILE A 20 -17.18 -8.79 12.48
N THR A 21 -18.50 -8.67 12.40
CA THR A 21 -19.17 -8.09 11.23
C THR A 21 -19.74 -6.70 11.52
N ASN A 22 -19.90 -6.35 12.80
CA ASN A 22 -20.40 -5.06 13.23
C ASN A 22 -19.76 -4.61 14.54
N ILE A 23 -19.77 -3.32 14.75
CA ILE A 23 -19.32 -2.65 15.98
C ILE A 23 -20.28 -1.52 16.33
N THR A 24 -20.59 -1.38 17.59
CA THR A 24 -21.41 -0.28 18.09
C THR A 24 -20.66 0.50 19.16
N VAL A 25 -20.97 1.77 19.29
CA VAL A 25 -20.42 2.66 20.31
C VAL A 25 -21.59 3.21 21.13
N GLU A 26 -21.50 3.12 22.45
CA GLU A 26 -22.53 3.66 23.34
C GLU A 26 -22.72 5.16 23.13
N SER A 27 -24.00 5.57 23.25
CA SER A 27 -24.37 6.99 23.23
C SER A 27 -23.63 7.75 24.33
N GLY A 28 -23.07 8.92 23.98
CA GLY A 28 -22.30 9.73 24.91
C GLY A 28 -20.79 9.40 24.91
N ASN A 29 -20.29 8.43 24.12
CA ASN A 29 -18.86 8.33 23.94
C ASN A 29 -18.33 9.57 23.20
N ILE A 30 -17.42 10.30 23.86
CA ILE A 30 -16.94 11.60 23.36
C ILE A 30 -15.91 11.45 22.24
N ARG A 31 -15.22 10.31 22.17
CA ARG A 31 -14.08 10.09 21.27
C ARG A 31 -14.45 9.23 20.06
N TYR A 32 -15.16 8.15 20.26
CA TYR A 32 -15.40 7.17 19.20
C TYR A 32 -16.82 7.24 18.63
N SER A 33 -16.96 6.80 17.39
CA SER A 33 -18.26 6.57 16.75
C SER A 33 -18.17 5.36 15.82
N ALA A 34 -19.31 4.73 15.56
CA ALA A 34 -19.41 3.60 14.66
C ALA A 34 -20.57 3.82 13.67
N PRO A 35 -20.39 4.66 12.64
CA PRO A 35 -21.44 4.91 11.66
C PRO A 35 -21.76 3.61 10.91
N ASN A 36 -23.07 3.35 10.73
CA ASN A 36 -23.59 2.13 10.09
C ASN A 36 -23.09 0.81 10.73
N ASN A 37 -22.51 0.87 11.92
CA ASN A 37 -21.97 -0.27 12.67
C ASN A 37 -20.92 -1.10 11.92
N THR A 38 -20.33 -0.56 10.85
CA THR A 38 -19.36 -1.28 9.99
C THR A 38 -17.94 -0.73 10.08
N ALA A 39 -17.75 0.38 10.80
CA ALA A 39 -16.47 1.01 11.00
C ALA A 39 -16.39 1.65 12.37
N LEU A 40 -15.22 1.63 12.99
CA LEU A 40 -14.93 2.38 14.21
C LEU A 40 -14.05 3.58 13.86
N ILE A 41 -14.47 4.76 14.29
CA ILE A 41 -13.80 6.02 13.97
C ILE A 41 -13.44 6.76 15.25
N ASP A 42 -12.21 7.23 15.36
CA ASP A 42 -11.80 8.26 16.30
C ASP A 42 -12.19 9.64 15.74
N LYS A 43 -13.20 10.26 16.34
CA LYS A 43 -13.73 11.56 15.93
C LYS A 43 -12.75 12.70 16.15
N THR A 44 -11.82 12.56 17.09
CA THR A 44 -10.88 13.61 17.46
C THR A 44 -9.73 13.75 16.44
N THR A 45 -9.39 12.65 15.78
CA THR A 45 -8.31 12.60 14.78
C THR A 45 -8.83 12.41 13.35
N GLY A 46 -10.10 12.08 13.16
CA GLY A 46 -10.65 11.68 11.87
C GLY A 46 -10.11 10.32 11.38
N THR A 47 -9.66 9.45 12.32
CA THR A 47 -9.02 8.18 11.97
C THR A 47 -10.03 7.03 11.97
N LEU A 48 -10.09 6.28 10.87
CA LEU A 48 -10.76 4.99 10.82
C LEU A 48 -9.85 3.96 11.50
N ILE A 49 -10.25 3.48 12.69
CA ILE A 49 -9.50 2.53 13.53
C ILE A 49 -9.62 1.10 12.99
N CYS A 50 -10.83 0.70 12.65
CA CYS A 50 -11.08 -0.58 11.99
C CYS A 50 -12.32 -0.54 11.11
N GLY A 51 -12.29 -1.36 10.06
CA GLY A 51 -13.41 -1.62 9.18
C GLY A 51 -13.59 -3.12 8.93
N PHE A 52 -14.80 -3.49 8.51
CA PHE A 52 -15.20 -4.89 8.28
C PHE A 52 -15.60 -5.08 6.81
N LYS A 53 -15.99 -6.31 6.44
CA LYS A 53 -16.28 -6.70 5.05
C LYS A 53 -17.19 -5.72 4.27
N ASN A 54 -18.14 -5.11 4.93
CA ASN A 54 -19.14 -4.23 4.29
C ASN A 54 -18.92 -2.74 4.62
N THR A 55 -17.72 -2.37 5.04
CA THR A 55 -17.42 -0.97 5.41
C THR A 55 -17.49 -0.07 4.19
N ILE A 56 -18.26 1.01 4.34
CA ILE A 56 -18.16 2.19 3.50
C ILE A 56 -17.41 3.23 4.34
N ILE A 57 -16.25 3.69 3.85
CA ILE A 57 -15.47 4.72 4.55
C ILE A 57 -16.27 6.03 4.54
N PRO A 58 -16.66 6.57 5.70
CA PRO A 58 -17.50 7.76 5.73
C PRO A 58 -16.74 9.02 5.28
N LYS A 59 -17.49 9.98 4.76
CA LYS A 59 -16.96 11.34 4.55
C LYS A 59 -16.49 11.92 5.89
N GLY A 60 -15.36 12.65 5.86
CA GLY A 60 -14.74 13.22 7.06
C GLY A 60 -13.66 12.32 7.70
N VAL A 61 -13.51 11.08 7.25
CA VAL A 61 -12.31 10.30 7.55
C VAL A 61 -11.13 10.90 6.79
N THR A 62 -10.08 11.25 7.54
CA THR A 62 -8.85 11.84 6.99
C THR A 62 -7.67 10.87 7.08
N HIS A 63 -7.77 9.84 7.93
CA HIS A 63 -6.73 8.85 8.13
C HIS A 63 -7.32 7.45 8.17
N ILE A 64 -6.75 6.51 7.41
CA ILE A 64 -7.00 5.08 7.57
C ILE A 64 -5.91 4.56 8.51
N GLY A 65 -6.29 4.07 9.68
CA GLY A 65 -5.38 3.67 10.75
C GLY A 65 -4.54 2.43 10.40
N ASP A 66 -3.53 2.17 11.21
CA ASP A 66 -2.69 0.99 11.07
C ASP A 66 -3.52 -0.29 11.22
N TYR A 67 -3.35 -1.21 10.27
CA TYR A 67 -4.07 -2.48 10.19
C TYR A 67 -5.61 -2.36 10.19
N ALA A 68 -6.16 -1.20 9.81
CA ALA A 68 -7.60 -0.92 9.89
C ALA A 68 -8.49 -1.95 9.16
N PHE A 69 -8.00 -2.54 8.08
CA PHE A 69 -8.63 -3.63 7.33
C PHE A 69 -7.74 -4.88 7.24
N GLY A 70 -6.67 -4.92 8.05
CA GLY A 70 -5.68 -6.02 7.97
C GLY A 70 -6.33 -7.40 8.12
N GLU A 71 -6.05 -8.30 7.18
CA GLU A 71 -6.59 -9.67 7.03
C GLU A 71 -8.11 -9.75 6.81
N SER A 72 -8.80 -8.62 6.61
CA SER A 72 -10.24 -8.63 6.31
C SER A 72 -10.53 -9.22 4.92
N LYS A 73 -11.73 -9.78 4.75
CA LYS A 73 -12.16 -10.41 3.49
C LYS A 73 -12.80 -9.40 2.51
N ILE A 74 -12.40 -8.13 2.57
CA ILE A 74 -12.87 -7.15 1.59
C ILE A 74 -12.30 -7.46 0.22
N THR A 75 -13.15 -7.39 -0.82
CA THR A 75 -12.74 -7.57 -2.22
C THR A 75 -12.67 -6.25 -2.97
N SER A 76 -13.35 -5.23 -2.48
CA SER A 76 -13.36 -3.88 -3.01
C SER A 76 -13.58 -2.86 -1.91
N ILE A 77 -13.02 -1.66 -2.07
CA ILE A 77 -13.27 -0.52 -1.20
C ILE A 77 -13.03 0.77 -1.98
N THR A 78 -13.83 1.79 -1.67
CA THR A 78 -13.60 3.14 -2.18
C THR A 78 -12.96 3.97 -1.09
N ILE A 79 -11.77 4.52 -1.34
CA ILE A 79 -11.13 5.51 -0.48
C ILE A 79 -11.67 6.88 -0.91
N PRO A 80 -12.42 7.61 -0.04
CA PRO A 80 -13.00 8.89 -0.43
C PRO A 80 -11.93 9.99 -0.55
N ASP A 81 -12.22 10.98 -1.39
CA ASP A 81 -11.47 12.24 -1.39
C ASP A 81 -11.54 12.86 0.01
N GLY A 82 -10.39 13.37 0.49
CA GLY A 82 -10.24 13.88 1.87
C GLY A 82 -9.42 12.96 2.77
N VAL A 83 -9.24 11.68 2.43
CA VAL A 83 -8.23 10.83 3.09
C VAL A 83 -6.83 11.35 2.72
N ILE A 84 -6.03 11.63 3.75
CA ILE A 84 -4.68 12.19 3.64
C ILE A 84 -3.61 11.12 3.83
N THR A 85 -3.87 10.15 4.73
CA THR A 85 -2.90 9.07 5.00
C THR A 85 -3.55 7.71 5.08
N ILE A 86 -2.79 6.71 4.61
CA ILE A 86 -3.09 5.28 4.78
C ILE A 86 -1.99 4.72 5.68
N GLY A 87 -2.38 4.11 6.80
CA GLY A 87 -1.48 3.59 7.83
C GLY A 87 -0.72 2.33 7.42
N LYS A 88 0.20 1.91 8.29
CA LYS A 88 0.97 0.67 8.15
C LYS A 88 0.02 -0.53 8.08
N GLY A 89 0.24 -1.41 7.10
CA GLY A 89 -0.55 -2.63 6.96
C GLY A 89 -2.07 -2.41 6.84
N ALA A 90 -2.53 -1.20 6.52
CA ALA A 90 -3.96 -0.85 6.57
C ALA A 90 -4.86 -1.82 5.79
N PHE A 91 -4.35 -2.40 4.70
CA PHE A 91 -5.03 -3.40 3.87
C PHE A 91 -4.22 -4.70 3.76
N TYR A 92 -3.33 -4.96 4.71
CA TYR A 92 -2.49 -6.15 4.75
C TYR A 92 -3.32 -7.43 4.64
N LYS A 93 -2.94 -8.34 3.71
CA LYS A 93 -3.62 -9.63 3.47
C LYS A 93 -5.12 -9.53 3.20
N THR A 94 -5.60 -8.47 2.59
CA THR A 94 -6.99 -8.40 2.13
C THR A 94 -7.19 -9.15 0.81
N SER A 95 -8.47 -9.38 0.47
CA SER A 95 -8.85 -10.00 -0.81
C SER A 95 -9.14 -8.96 -1.90
N LEU A 96 -8.63 -7.73 -1.78
CA LEU A 96 -8.84 -6.66 -2.76
C LEU A 96 -8.39 -7.10 -4.14
N GLU A 97 -9.25 -6.87 -5.14
CA GLU A 97 -8.97 -7.16 -6.56
C GLU A 97 -8.39 -5.92 -7.28
N SER A 98 -8.79 -4.74 -6.83
CA SER A 98 -8.27 -3.48 -7.34
C SER A 98 -8.31 -2.39 -6.27
N ILE A 99 -7.45 -1.38 -6.40
CA ILE A 99 -7.48 -0.20 -5.54
C ILE A 99 -7.15 1.06 -6.34
N LYS A 100 -7.93 2.12 -6.09
CA LYS A 100 -7.62 3.47 -6.53
C LYS A 100 -7.37 4.35 -5.31
N ILE A 101 -6.18 4.93 -5.22
CA ILE A 101 -5.78 5.83 -4.14
C ILE A 101 -5.96 7.26 -4.63
N PRO A 102 -6.84 8.06 -4.00
CA PRO A 102 -7.12 9.43 -4.45
C PRO A 102 -5.91 10.35 -4.27
N ASP A 103 -5.84 11.40 -5.08
CA ASP A 103 -4.73 12.37 -5.06
C ASP A 103 -4.64 13.20 -3.76
N THR A 104 -5.65 13.14 -2.89
CA THR A 104 -5.59 13.73 -1.54
C THR A 104 -4.65 12.96 -0.61
N VAL A 105 -4.36 11.68 -0.89
CA VAL A 105 -3.43 10.86 -0.11
C VAL A 105 -2.00 11.28 -0.41
N THR A 106 -1.28 11.70 0.62
CA THR A 106 0.12 12.12 0.54
C THR A 106 1.10 11.14 1.19
N LYS A 107 0.58 10.17 1.97
CA LYS A 107 1.40 9.17 2.63
C LYS A 107 0.70 7.82 2.68
N ILE A 108 1.44 6.76 2.33
CA ILE A 108 1.02 5.36 2.45
C ILE A 108 2.09 4.65 3.28
N GLY A 109 1.69 4.06 4.40
CA GLY A 109 2.60 3.40 5.33
C GLY A 109 3.12 2.06 4.81
N SER A 110 4.19 1.59 5.42
CA SER A 110 4.81 0.30 5.08
C SER A 110 3.80 -0.85 5.14
N GLN A 111 3.95 -1.84 4.27
CA GLN A 111 3.10 -3.03 4.20
C GLN A 111 1.60 -2.74 3.92
N ALA A 112 1.22 -1.52 3.54
CA ALA A 112 -0.19 -1.13 3.45
C ALA A 112 -1.05 -2.09 2.61
N PHE A 113 -0.50 -2.67 1.55
CA PHE A 113 -1.15 -3.65 0.67
C PHE A 113 -0.34 -4.95 0.55
N SER A 114 0.59 -5.22 1.49
CA SER A 114 1.39 -6.46 1.44
C SER A 114 0.49 -7.69 1.52
N ASP A 115 0.88 -8.74 0.80
CA ASP A 115 0.18 -10.04 0.74
C ASP A 115 -1.28 -9.96 0.24
N CYS A 116 -1.64 -8.92 -0.51
CA CYS A 116 -2.92 -8.84 -1.22
C CYS A 116 -2.86 -9.71 -2.50
N TYR A 117 -2.93 -11.03 -2.33
CA TYR A 117 -2.72 -12.01 -3.41
C TYR A 117 -3.73 -11.90 -4.57
N SER A 118 -4.89 -11.28 -4.33
CA SER A 118 -5.93 -11.08 -5.35
C SER A 118 -5.80 -9.77 -6.12
N LEU A 119 -4.90 -8.86 -5.71
CA LEU A 119 -4.78 -7.52 -6.26
C LEU A 119 -4.21 -7.57 -7.68
N VAL A 120 -5.02 -7.18 -8.67
CA VAL A 120 -4.64 -7.17 -10.09
C VAL A 120 -4.16 -5.79 -10.53
N SER A 121 -4.75 -4.72 -9.97
CA SER A 121 -4.40 -3.35 -10.34
C SER A 121 -4.41 -2.40 -9.14
N ALA A 122 -3.46 -1.46 -9.14
CA ALA A 122 -3.39 -0.38 -8.17
C ALA A 122 -3.09 0.94 -8.90
N THR A 123 -3.90 1.97 -8.61
CA THR A 123 -3.64 3.34 -9.06
C THR A 123 -3.16 4.13 -7.85
N LEU A 124 -1.95 4.64 -7.91
CA LEU A 124 -1.34 5.43 -6.84
C LEU A 124 -1.77 6.91 -6.91
N SER A 125 -1.77 7.57 -5.75
CA SER A 125 -1.90 9.03 -5.68
C SER A 125 -0.71 9.70 -6.35
N LYS A 126 -0.95 10.76 -7.12
CA LYS A 126 0.11 11.56 -7.76
C LYS A 126 0.90 12.41 -6.75
N ASN A 127 0.40 12.54 -5.52
CA ASN A 127 0.97 13.41 -4.50
C ASN A 127 1.79 12.67 -3.43
N ILE A 128 2.03 11.36 -3.58
CA ILE A 128 3.03 10.67 -2.76
C ILE A 128 4.43 10.96 -3.32
N ASN A 129 5.39 11.21 -2.45
CA ASN A 129 6.77 11.53 -2.84
C ASN A 129 7.77 10.37 -2.60
N TYR A 130 7.32 9.29 -1.99
CA TYR A 130 8.06 8.03 -1.84
C TYR A 130 7.10 6.85 -1.76
N ILE A 131 7.60 5.67 -2.10
CA ILE A 131 6.95 4.38 -1.89
C ILE A 131 7.64 3.73 -0.70
N ASP A 132 6.88 3.46 0.38
CA ASP A 132 7.42 2.90 1.62
C ASP A 132 7.77 1.41 1.46
N SER A 133 8.46 0.84 2.45
CA SER A 133 8.91 -0.55 2.40
C SER A 133 7.73 -1.55 2.36
N MET A 134 7.90 -2.61 1.57
CA MET A 134 6.99 -3.76 1.46
C MET A 134 5.54 -3.40 1.08
N ILE A 135 5.29 -2.23 0.48
CA ILE A 135 3.94 -1.69 0.30
C ILE A 135 3.03 -2.64 -0.49
N PHE A 136 3.55 -3.28 -1.54
CA PHE A 136 2.88 -4.28 -2.39
C PHE A 136 3.58 -5.63 -2.39
N LYS A 137 4.40 -5.91 -1.35
CA LYS A 137 5.09 -7.20 -1.25
C LYS A 137 4.10 -8.35 -1.42
N SER A 138 4.46 -9.34 -2.23
CA SER A 138 3.65 -10.55 -2.49
C SER A 138 2.27 -10.29 -3.11
N CYS A 139 2.05 -9.15 -3.77
CA CYS A 139 0.88 -8.95 -4.62
C CYS A 139 1.06 -9.75 -5.92
N SER A 140 0.99 -11.08 -5.83
CA SER A 140 1.41 -12.00 -6.90
C SER A 140 0.59 -11.90 -8.19
N ARG A 141 -0.60 -11.31 -8.14
CA ARG A 141 -1.46 -11.07 -9.32
C ARG A 141 -1.40 -9.63 -9.84
N LEU A 142 -0.61 -8.75 -9.22
CA LEU A 142 -0.47 -7.36 -9.70
C LEU A 142 0.16 -7.37 -11.10
N GLU A 143 -0.58 -6.92 -12.12
CA GLU A 143 -0.13 -6.99 -13.52
C GLU A 143 0.58 -5.73 -13.99
N GLN A 144 0.23 -4.59 -13.40
CA GLN A 144 0.78 -3.30 -13.80
C GLN A 144 0.87 -2.32 -12.64
N ILE A 145 1.91 -1.49 -12.67
CA ILE A 145 2.07 -0.36 -11.75
C ILE A 145 2.75 0.80 -12.47
N GLU A 146 2.21 1.98 -12.26
CA GLU A 146 2.79 3.25 -12.65
C GLU A 146 3.30 3.96 -11.41
N ILE A 147 4.59 4.26 -11.36
CA ILE A 147 5.22 5.02 -10.27
C ILE A 147 5.04 6.50 -10.59
N PRO A 148 4.34 7.28 -9.73
CA PRO A 148 4.07 8.70 -9.98
C PRO A 148 5.33 9.56 -10.11
N ASP A 149 5.23 10.64 -10.87
CA ASP A 149 6.34 11.57 -11.12
C ASP A 149 6.91 12.23 -9.85
N ALA A 150 6.09 12.40 -8.81
CA ALA A 150 6.53 12.97 -7.54
C ALA A 150 7.39 12.01 -6.70
N VAL A 151 7.39 10.70 -7.02
CA VAL A 151 8.13 9.70 -6.25
C VAL A 151 9.61 9.79 -6.55
N SER A 152 10.42 10.04 -5.51
CA SER A 152 11.87 10.09 -5.60
C SER A 152 12.58 8.80 -5.13
N TYR A 153 11.91 7.99 -4.32
CA TYR A 153 12.48 6.78 -3.72
C TYR A 153 11.45 5.64 -3.67
N ILE A 154 11.88 4.43 -4.08
CA ILE A 154 11.14 3.19 -3.91
C ILE A 154 11.80 2.40 -2.78
N GLY A 155 11.03 2.13 -1.71
CA GLY A 155 11.50 1.51 -0.49
C GLY A 155 11.87 0.04 -0.63
N GLN A 156 12.52 -0.47 0.42
CA GLN A 156 12.95 -1.87 0.50
C GLN A 156 11.78 -2.83 0.28
N ALA A 157 11.99 -3.82 -0.61
CA ALA A 157 11.04 -4.90 -0.89
C ALA A 157 9.63 -4.42 -1.30
N ALA A 158 9.50 -3.20 -1.83
CA ALA A 158 8.20 -2.56 -2.08
C ALA A 158 7.29 -3.41 -2.99
N PHE A 159 7.85 -4.12 -3.97
CA PHE A 159 7.15 -5.00 -4.93
C PHE A 159 7.74 -6.41 -4.97
N THR A 160 8.51 -6.83 -3.97
CA THR A 160 9.07 -8.20 -3.93
C THR A 160 7.97 -9.24 -4.05
N TYR A 161 8.17 -10.29 -4.87
CA TYR A 161 7.20 -11.34 -5.18
C TYR A 161 5.93 -10.86 -5.90
N CYS A 162 5.97 -9.74 -6.63
CA CYS A 162 4.92 -9.39 -7.57
C CYS A 162 5.07 -10.20 -8.88
N LEU A 163 4.82 -11.52 -8.79
CA LEU A 163 5.10 -12.48 -9.86
C LEU A 163 4.39 -12.16 -11.18
N GLY A 164 3.20 -11.56 -11.10
CA GLY A 164 2.36 -11.19 -12.24
C GLY A 164 2.72 -9.86 -12.90
N LEU A 165 3.65 -9.09 -12.35
CA LEU A 165 3.95 -7.73 -12.80
C LEU A 165 4.61 -7.72 -14.17
N LYS A 166 3.85 -7.31 -15.19
CA LYS A 166 4.28 -7.26 -16.60
C LYS A 166 4.69 -5.86 -17.04
N ASN A 167 3.92 -4.86 -16.58
CA ASN A 167 4.06 -3.48 -17.00
C ASN A 167 4.48 -2.61 -15.80
N LEU A 168 5.71 -2.14 -15.85
CA LEU A 168 6.31 -1.25 -14.85
C LEU A 168 6.73 0.04 -15.53
N THR A 169 6.16 1.16 -15.09
CA THR A 169 6.52 2.50 -15.57
C THR A 169 7.01 3.33 -14.41
N PHE A 170 8.15 3.98 -14.59
CA PHE A 170 8.76 4.88 -13.61
C PHE A 170 8.48 6.34 -13.96
N GLY A 171 8.07 7.11 -12.94
CA GLY A 171 7.92 8.55 -13.06
C GLY A 171 9.25 9.30 -13.18
N SER A 172 9.17 10.51 -13.66
CA SER A 172 10.34 11.36 -13.97
C SER A 172 11.11 11.85 -12.72
N GLY A 173 10.51 11.78 -11.53
CA GLY A 173 11.16 12.19 -10.27
C GLY A 173 11.99 11.12 -9.59
N LEU A 174 11.98 9.86 -10.08
CA LEU A 174 12.62 8.74 -9.38
C LEU A 174 14.15 8.87 -9.38
N ILE A 175 14.74 8.82 -8.18
CA ILE A 175 16.19 8.95 -7.96
C ILE A 175 16.81 7.63 -7.52
N VAL A 176 16.13 6.88 -6.64
CA VAL A 176 16.68 5.65 -6.06
C VAL A 176 15.67 4.51 -6.12
N ILE A 177 16.12 3.34 -6.56
CA ILE A 177 15.42 2.06 -6.48
C ILE A 177 16.03 1.27 -5.34
N GLY A 178 15.27 1.07 -4.25
CA GLY A 178 15.75 0.50 -3.00
C GLY A 178 15.99 -1.00 -3.05
N THR A 179 16.59 -1.50 -1.99
CA THR A 179 16.98 -2.90 -1.80
C THR A 179 15.81 -3.86 -2.03
N SER A 180 16.00 -4.87 -2.87
CA SER A 180 15.01 -5.90 -3.22
C SER A 180 13.68 -5.33 -3.74
N ALA A 181 13.62 -4.09 -4.22
CA ALA A 181 12.37 -3.40 -4.54
C ALA A 181 11.47 -4.19 -5.50
N PHE A 182 12.05 -4.88 -6.50
CA PHE A 182 11.37 -5.70 -7.50
C PHE A 182 11.92 -7.13 -7.54
N GLU A 183 12.49 -7.61 -6.45
CA GLU A 183 13.02 -8.97 -6.36
C GLU A 183 11.90 -10.01 -6.59
N TYR A 184 12.18 -11.08 -7.38
CA TYR A 184 11.19 -12.08 -7.80
C TYR A 184 9.98 -11.53 -8.57
N CYS A 185 10.15 -10.47 -9.36
CA CYS A 185 9.10 -10.00 -10.27
C CYS A 185 9.21 -10.71 -11.63
N ASP A 186 8.85 -12.01 -11.66
CA ASP A 186 9.04 -12.89 -12.82
C ASP A 186 8.26 -12.47 -14.08
N GLY A 187 7.17 -11.71 -13.91
CA GLY A 187 6.35 -11.24 -15.03
C GLY A 187 7.01 -10.14 -15.86
N ILE A 188 8.03 -9.45 -15.33
CA ILE A 188 8.69 -8.34 -16.03
C ILE A 188 9.55 -8.91 -17.17
N SER A 189 9.17 -8.61 -18.41
CA SER A 189 9.94 -9.04 -19.60
C SER A 189 10.99 -8.02 -20.04
N LYS A 190 10.77 -6.74 -19.71
CA LYS A 190 11.65 -5.64 -20.07
C LYS A 190 11.88 -4.71 -18.88
N ILE A 191 13.14 -4.51 -18.50
CA ILE A 191 13.54 -3.56 -17.47
C ILE A 191 14.10 -2.31 -18.16
N VAL A 192 13.46 -1.16 -17.92
CA VAL A 192 13.91 0.14 -18.44
C VAL A 192 14.11 1.09 -17.28
N ILE A 193 15.35 1.36 -16.94
CA ILE A 193 15.74 2.32 -15.90
C ILE A 193 15.88 3.69 -16.56
N PRO A 194 15.12 4.71 -16.12
CA PRO A 194 15.17 6.03 -16.74
C PRO A 194 16.43 6.83 -16.36
N ASP A 195 16.74 7.86 -17.14
CA ASP A 195 17.96 8.68 -17.00
C ASP A 195 18.05 9.47 -15.67
N ASN A 196 16.92 9.73 -15.03
CA ASN A 196 16.87 10.45 -13.74
C ASN A 196 17.34 9.59 -12.55
N VAL A 197 17.29 8.25 -12.63
CA VAL A 197 17.74 7.35 -11.57
C VAL A 197 19.24 7.48 -11.36
N LYS A 198 19.67 7.57 -10.10
CA LYS A 198 21.07 7.70 -9.67
C LYS A 198 21.62 6.44 -9.04
N ALA A 199 20.79 5.68 -8.32
CA ALA A 199 21.22 4.49 -7.61
C ALA A 199 20.18 3.36 -7.71
N ILE A 200 20.70 2.13 -7.85
CA ILE A 200 19.94 0.89 -7.79
C ILE A 200 20.61 0.03 -6.71
N GLU A 201 19.87 -0.21 -5.62
CA GLU A 201 20.41 -0.87 -4.44
C GLU A 201 20.38 -2.40 -4.58
N THR A 202 21.03 -3.07 -3.61
CA THR A 202 21.20 -4.52 -3.54
C THR A 202 19.94 -5.30 -3.91
N ASN A 203 20.05 -6.30 -4.79
CA ASN A 203 18.98 -7.22 -5.21
C ASN A 203 17.76 -6.55 -5.86
N ALA A 204 17.80 -5.27 -6.23
CA ALA A 204 16.61 -4.52 -6.64
C ALA A 204 15.76 -5.21 -7.72
N PHE A 205 16.38 -5.94 -8.65
CA PHE A 205 15.73 -6.75 -9.70
C PHE A 205 16.26 -8.19 -9.72
N SER A 206 16.76 -8.68 -8.57
CA SER A 206 17.23 -10.05 -8.46
C SER A 206 16.10 -11.04 -8.73
N CYS A 207 16.42 -12.16 -9.35
CA CYS A 207 15.46 -13.23 -9.68
C CYS A 207 14.25 -12.78 -10.51
N CYS A 208 14.36 -11.70 -11.31
CA CYS A 208 13.36 -11.36 -12.34
C CYS A 208 13.53 -12.28 -13.55
N SER A 209 13.13 -13.57 -13.42
CA SER A 209 13.46 -14.64 -14.38
C SER A 209 12.87 -14.42 -15.78
N GLY A 210 11.75 -13.67 -15.89
CA GLY A 210 11.12 -13.31 -17.15
C GLY A 210 11.83 -12.23 -17.95
N ALA A 211 12.80 -11.52 -17.35
CA ALA A 211 13.47 -10.40 -18.01
C ALA A 211 14.39 -10.87 -19.15
N THR A 212 14.05 -10.42 -20.37
CA THR A 212 14.80 -10.72 -21.60
C THR A 212 15.53 -9.50 -22.14
N SER A 213 15.24 -8.30 -21.65
CA SER A 213 15.92 -7.07 -22.04
C SER A 213 16.09 -6.10 -20.88
N LEU A 214 17.22 -5.40 -20.89
CA LEU A 214 17.60 -4.40 -19.89
C LEU A 214 18.11 -3.15 -20.60
N SER A 215 17.60 -1.99 -20.22
CA SER A 215 18.13 -0.69 -20.61
C SER A 215 18.34 0.14 -19.34
N ILE A 216 19.54 0.71 -19.19
CA ILE A 216 19.92 1.52 -18.04
C ILE A 216 20.16 2.94 -18.51
N GLY A 217 19.46 3.88 -17.88
CA GLY A 217 19.57 5.29 -18.19
C GLY A 217 20.96 5.86 -17.91
N SER A 218 21.35 6.87 -18.67
CA SER A 218 22.68 7.48 -18.63
C SER A 218 23.00 8.20 -17.30
N GLY A 219 21.98 8.47 -16.49
CA GLY A 219 22.15 9.12 -15.19
C GLY A 219 22.51 8.21 -14.04
N VAL A 220 22.48 6.87 -14.23
CA VAL A 220 22.79 5.90 -13.16
C VAL A 220 24.29 5.94 -12.85
N MET A 221 24.59 6.21 -11.58
CA MET A 221 25.96 6.32 -11.07
C MET A 221 26.34 5.15 -10.17
N PHE A 222 25.34 4.45 -9.60
CA PHE A 222 25.56 3.38 -8.63
C PHE A 222 24.64 2.19 -8.90
N ILE A 223 25.23 1.02 -9.07
CA ILE A 223 24.55 -0.28 -9.17
C ILE A 223 25.20 -1.20 -8.14
N ASP A 224 24.42 -1.60 -7.14
CA ASP A 224 24.92 -2.40 -6.02
C ASP A 224 25.01 -3.89 -6.37
N ILE A 225 25.33 -4.72 -5.40
CA ILE A 225 25.53 -6.16 -5.60
C ILE A 225 24.22 -6.87 -5.95
N LEU A 226 24.31 -7.87 -6.83
CA LEU A 226 23.24 -8.79 -7.19
C LEU A 226 21.97 -8.12 -7.77
N VAL A 227 22.07 -6.87 -8.23
CA VAL A 227 20.88 -6.08 -8.69
C VAL A 227 20.10 -6.84 -9.76
N PHE A 228 20.76 -7.49 -10.72
CA PHE A 228 20.14 -8.23 -11.84
C PHE A 228 20.52 -9.72 -11.82
N SER A 229 20.86 -10.26 -10.66
CA SER A 229 21.19 -11.70 -10.52
C SER A 229 19.97 -12.58 -10.78
N LYS A 230 20.22 -13.79 -11.29
CA LYS A 230 19.19 -14.84 -11.48
C LYS A 230 19.44 -15.97 -10.52
#